data_2da3d7ae5004810e57aa65852bf54357
#
_entry.id   2da3d7ae5004810e57aa65852bf54357
#
_cell.length_a   1.000
_cell.length_b   1.000
_cell.length_c   1.000
_cell.angle_alpha   90.00
_cell.angle_beta   90.00
_cell.angle_gamma   90.00
#
_symmetry.space_group_name_H-M   'P 1'
#
loop_
_entity.id
_entity.type
_entity.pdbx_description
1 polymer ?
#
loop_
_entity_poly.entity_id
_entity_poly.type
_entity_poly.pdbx_seq_one_letter_code
_entity_poly.pdbx_strand_id
1 'polypeptide(L)'
;MVSRRVRRRRRQFATVGAVLIVFLVYLAFFSGGGPKTTPPTKHHDASTHESFPAHSPLNPDWKGNGKPVTLAFGGDVHFEGALGQRLTADPATALGNTVSQLLAGSQLRMVNLESALTNGTCPQPQSKQYIFYAPPTALTALKNATVTVVSQANDHALDCGQTGLAQGLAVAKNVNFPVVGAGANAAQAFTPYRTKIDGQRIAVIAATQNIAANLTTTWTATSSQGGVASALDPTQLVRAVQAARRTSDTVVVYLNWGAETVACPDPQQEPLTQQLVKAGADIVVGTGAHVLLGAGYLGNAYIDYGLGNLAFYDDTAPETNSGVLLITVEGRHVLGSTFRPATIVNGLPQPLTGTPAASAIQSWLEARSCTNLAATPTTSQASERGETTPFVLPTTTTTTTTTTTTTTTTTTPAKGKGKGKGKGKGAAATTTTAAGGSATTTTTTSHPTVTTPTDNAG
;
A
#
# COMPACT_ATOMS: atom_id res chain seq x y z
N MET A 1 38.24 -61.26 -34.19
CA MET A 1 38.47 -59.85 -33.69
C MET A 1 38.53 -58.92 -34.89
N VAL A 2 37.41 -58.40 -35.37
CA VAL A 2 37.38 -57.39 -36.44
C VAL A 2 37.20 -56.02 -35.76
N SER A 3 38.18 -55.19 -35.96
CA SER A 3 38.55 -54.03 -35.20
C SER A 3 37.45 -52.96 -35.11
N ARG A 4 37.25 -52.42 -33.92
CA ARG A 4 36.37 -51.26 -33.61
C ARG A 4 36.66 -50.00 -34.48
N ARG A 5 37.75 -49.97 -35.22
CA ARG A 5 38.15 -48.84 -36.11
C ARG A 5 37.32 -48.72 -37.38
N VAL A 6 36.76 -49.83 -37.89
CA VAL A 6 35.96 -49.80 -39.15
C VAL A 6 34.53 -49.22 -38.89
N ARG A 7 33.97 -49.41 -37.70
CA ARG A 7 32.64 -48.85 -37.36
C ARG A 7 32.65 -47.31 -37.11
N ARG A 8 33.81 -46.76 -36.70
CA ARG A 8 33.94 -45.33 -36.46
C ARG A 8 34.06 -44.53 -37.76
N ARG A 9 34.71 -45.07 -38.77
CA ARG A 9 34.80 -44.42 -40.11
C ARG A 9 33.46 -44.40 -40.84
N ARG A 10 32.64 -45.45 -40.76
CA ARG A 10 31.31 -45.46 -41.39
C ARG A 10 30.32 -44.47 -40.78
N ARG A 11 30.42 -44.12 -39.49
CA ARG A 11 29.60 -43.11 -38.86
C ARG A 11 30.03 -41.66 -39.20
N GLN A 12 31.29 -41.43 -39.47
CA GLN A 12 31.76 -40.11 -39.88
C GLN A 12 31.39 -39.78 -41.34
N PHE A 13 31.33 -40.75 -42.24
CA PHE A 13 30.86 -40.51 -43.61
C PHE A 13 29.34 -40.34 -43.70
N ALA A 14 28.57 -40.92 -42.82
CA ALA A 14 27.12 -40.72 -42.77
C ALA A 14 26.72 -39.32 -42.27
N THR A 15 27.44 -38.76 -41.33
CA THR A 15 27.19 -37.40 -40.81
C THR A 15 27.61 -36.31 -41.79
N VAL A 16 28.72 -36.49 -42.52
CA VAL A 16 29.14 -35.50 -43.53
C VAL A 16 28.20 -35.53 -44.75
N GLY A 17 27.67 -36.68 -45.15
CA GLY A 17 26.67 -36.78 -46.22
C GLY A 17 25.35 -36.12 -45.89
N ALA A 18 24.87 -36.25 -44.65
CA ALA A 18 23.63 -35.63 -44.21
C ALA A 18 23.71 -34.09 -44.12
N VAL A 19 24.84 -33.54 -43.71
CA VAL A 19 25.07 -32.09 -43.66
C VAL A 19 25.15 -31.49 -45.07
N LEU A 20 25.79 -32.19 -46.02
CA LEU A 20 25.87 -31.75 -47.43
C LEU A 20 24.51 -31.75 -48.12
N ILE A 21 23.66 -32.75 -47.87
CA ILE A 21 22.30 -32.81 -48.43
C ILE A 21 21.42 -31.67 -47.84
N VAL A 22 21.49 -31.38 -46.55
CA VAL A 22 20.75 -30.25 -45.94
C VAL A 22 21.22 -28.92 -46.51
N PHE A 23 22.52 -28.75 -46.76
CA PHE A 23 23.07 -27.52 -47.32
C PHE A 23 22.70 -27.34 -48.81
N LEU A 24 22.64 -28.42 -49.58
CA LEU A 24 22.19 -28.38 -51.00
C LEU A 24 20.68 -28.14 -51.11
N VAL A 25 19.86 -28.68 -50.21
CA VAL A 25 18.42 -28.40 -50.16
C VAL A 25 18.18 -26.94 -49.72
N TYR A 26 18.98 -26.40 -48.79
CA TYR A 26 18.92 -24.98 -48.41
C TYR A 26 19.25 -24.05 -49.58
N LEU A 27 20.29 -24.36 -50.40
CA LEU A 27 20.65 -23.58 -51.58
C LEU A 27 19.63 -23.70 -52.71
N ALA A 28 18.93 -24.81 -52.85
CA ALA A 28 17.88 -24.99 -53.90
C ALA A 28 16.59 -24.23 -53.59
N PHE A 29 16.29 -23.98 -52.29
CA PHE A 29 15.12 -23.20 -51.89
C PHE A 29 15.34 -21.69 -51.88
N PHE A 30 16.59 -21.21 -51.93
CA PHE A 30 16.91 -19.77 -51.87
C PHE A 30 17.48 -19.18 -53.19
N SER A 31 17.55 -19.94 -54.25
CA SER A 31 18.04 -19.50 -55.57
C SER A 31 16.94 -19.35 -56.64
N GLY A 32 15.77 -18.91 -56.24
CA GLY A 32 14.66 -18.64 -57.16
C GLY A 32 14.06 -17.25 -57.00
N GLY A 33 14.43 -16.31 -57.87
CA GLY A 33 13.68 -15.09 -58.09
C GLY A 33 14.03 -13.89 -57.23
N GLY A 34 15.03 -13.09 -57.61
CA GLY A 34 15.22 -11.77 -57.04
C GLY A 34 14.02 -10.86 -57.35
N PRO A 35 13.47 -10.16 -56.35
CA PRO A 35 12.47 -9.15 -56.64
C PRO A 35 13.12 -7.92 -57.25
N LYS A 36 12.49 -7.39 -58.30
CA LYS A 36 12.85 -6.13 -58.97
C LYS A 36 12.93 -5.03 -57.89
N THR A 37 14.06 -4.34 -57.84
CA THR A 37 14.28 -3.17 -57.02
C THR A 37 13.35 -2.07 -57.46
N THR A 38 12.29 -1.85 -56.74
CA THR A 38 11.58 -0.55 -56.69
C THR A 38 12.42 0.44 -55.89
N PRO A 39 12.50 1.75 -56.31
CA PRO A 39 13.25 2.72 -55.58
C PRO A 39 12.72 2.90 -54.17
N PRO A 40 13.56 3.30 -53.21
CA PRO A 40 13.14 3.43 -51.80
C PRO A 40 12.06 4.50 -51.72
N THR A 41 10.82 4.08 -51.46
CA THR A 41 9.79 4.94 -50.94
C THR A 41 10.28 5.46 -49.57
N LYS A 42 10.37 6.76 -49.47
CA LYS A 42 10.59 7.44 -48.19
C LYS A 42 9.62 6.84 -47.18
N HIS A 43 10.12 6.07 -46.23
CA HIS A 43 9.37 5.76 -45.01
C HIS A 43 9.19 7.09 -44.29
N HIS A 44 8.03 7.68 -44.47
CA HIS A 44 7.50 8.55 -43.42
C HIS A 44 7.32 7.66 -42.20
N ASP A 45 8.13 7.87 -41.18
CA ASP A 45 7.80 7.51 -39.82
C ASP A 45 6.52 8.26 -39.45
N ALA A 46 5.40 7.76 -39.92
CA ALA A 46 4.11 8.09 -39.35
C ALA A 46 4.05 7.31 -38.04
N SER A 47 4.53 7.93 -36.97
CA SER A 47 4.03 7.67 -35.64
C SER A 47 2.51 7.82 -35.76
N THR A 48 1.83 6.72 -36.03
CA THR A 48 0.38 6.67 -35.95
C THR A 48 0.02 6.84 -34.47
N HIS A 49 -0.15 8.08 -34.03
CA HIS A 49 -0.90 8.34 -32.83
C HIS A 49 -2.30 7.77 -33.07
N GLU A 50 -2.57 6.59 -32.50
CA GLU A 50 -3.93 6.08 -32.46
C GLU A 50 -4.80 7.14 -31.77
N SER A 51 -5.65 7.80 -32.54
CA SER A 51 -6.61 8.76 -31.99
C SER A 51 -7.78 7.99 -31.40
N PHE A 52 -7.83 7.90 -30.10
CA PHE A 52 -8.96 7.32 -29.39
C PHE A 52 -10.12 8.32 -29.32
N PRO A 53 -11.39 7.85 -29.32
CA PRO A 53 -12.55 8.72 -29.11
C PRO A 53 -12.42 9.54 -27.83
N ALA A 54 -12.90 10.79 -27.84
CA ALA A 54 -12.81 11.69 -26.69
C ALA A 54 -13.39 11.12 -25.38
N HIS A 55 -14.36 10.19 -25.48
CA HIS A 55 -15.01 9.54 -24.34
C HIS A 55 -14.56 8.07 -24.15
N SER A 56 -13.34 7.73 -24.58
CA SER A 56 -12.79 6.39 -24.44
C SER A 56 -11.84 6.30 -23.26
N PRO A 57 -11.87 5.22 -22.44
CA PRO A 57 -10.85 4.96 -21.41
C PRO A 57 -9.44 4.85 -21.99
N LEU A 58 -9.30 4.55 -23.28
CA LEU A 58 -8.03 4.52 -23.98
C LEU A 58 -7.49 5.90 -24.34
N ASN A 59 -8.37 6.95 -24.35
CA ASN A 59 -7.93 8.31 -24.61
C ASN A 59 -7.14 8.84 -23.40
N PRO A 60 -5.88 9.28 -23.54
CA PRO A 60 -5.12 9.89 -22.46
C PRO A 60 -5.79 11.11 -21.82
N ASP A 61 -6.59 11.85 -22.60
CA ASP A 61 -7.29 13.05 -22.15
C ASP A 61 -8.72 12.80 -21.67
N TRP A 62 -9.09 11.51 -21.45
CA TRP A 62 -10.41 11.14 -20.94
C TRP A 62 -10.65 11.70 -19.53
N LYS A 63 -11.51 12.70 -19.41
CA LYS A 63 -11.78 13.42 -18.16
C LYS A 63 -12.81 12.75 -17.24
N GLY A 64 -13.43 11.65 -17.67
CA GLY A 64 -14.49 11.00 -16.89
C GLY A 64 -15.87 11.57 -17.18
N ASN A 65 -16.76 11.57 -16.18
CA ASN A 65 -18.19 11.85 -16.32
C ASN A 65 -18.68 13.02 -15.46
N GLY A 66 -17.80 13.87 -14.98
CA GLY A 66 -18.16 15.03 -14.14
C GLY A 66 -18.40 14.66 -12.66
N LYS A 67 -18.07 13.44 -12.23
CA LYS A 67 -18.27 12.97 -10.85
C LYS A 67 -16.95 12.46 -10.26
N PRO A 68 -16.20 13.32 -9.59
CA PRO A 68 -14.94 12.93 -8.96
C PRO A 68 -15.12 11.83 -7.91
N VAL A 69 -14.15 10.93 -7.83
CA VAL A 69 -14.08 9.84 -6.86
C VAL A 69 -12.80 9.97 -6.06
N THR A 70 -12.89 9.85 -4.74
CA THR A 70 -11.71 9.85 -3.85
C THR A 70 -11.38 8.42 -3.46
N LEU A 71 -10.11 8.06 -3.66
CA LEU A 71 -9.51 6.78 -3.29
C LEU A 71 -8.57 7.04 -2.12
N ALA A 72 -8.59 6.19 -1.09
CA ALA A 72 -7.68 6.26 0.05
C ALA A 72 -6.77 5.04 0.08
N PHE A 73 -5.48 5.29 0.29
CA PHE A 73 -4.46 4.27 0.37
C PHE A 73 -3.71 4.42 1.70
N GLY A 74 -3.68 3.35 2.49
CA GLY A 74 -2.79 3.22 3.63
C GLY A 74 -1.66 2.26 3.31
N GLY A 75 -0.65 2.18 4.17
CA GLY A 75 0.47 1.26 4.08
C GLY A 75 0.19 -0.10 4.70
N ASP A 76 1.20 -0.64 5.40
CA ASP A 76 1.24 -2.01 5.89
C ASP A 76 0.42 -2.19 7.15
N VAL A 77 -0.38 -3.25 7.18
CA VAL A 77 -1.21 -3.67 8.32
C VAL A 77 -0.92 -5.13 8.62
N HIS A 78 -0.56 -5.43 9.85
CA HIS A 78 -0.44 -6.79 10.33
C HIS A 78 -1.14 -6.99 11.68
N PHE A 79 -1.24 -8.24 12.14
CA PHE A 79 -1.98 -8.56 13.36
C PHE A 79 -1.13 -9.35 14.37
N GLU A 80 0.10 -8.92 14.58
CA GLU A 80 0.98 -9.47 15.60
C GLU A 80 1.09 -8.54 16.82
N GLY A 81 1.72 -8.99 17.89
CA GLY A 81 1.98 -8.19 19.09
C GLY A 81 0.70 -7.60 19.71
N ALA A 82 0.68 -6.30 19.94
CA ALA A 82 -0.45 -5.59 20.54
C ALA A 82 -1.72 -5.65 19.66
N LEU A 83 -1.56 -5.63 18.34
CA LEU A 83 -2.69 -5.72 17.40
C LEU A 83 -3.31 -7.12 17.41
N GLY A 84 -2.51 -8.20 17.52
CA GLY A 84 -3.00 -9.56 17.68
C GLY A 84 -3.76 -9.76 19.00
N GLN A 85 -3.30 -9.15 20.09
CA GLN A 85 -4.02 -9.15 21.35
C GLN A 85 -5.38 -8.42 21.23
N ARG A 86 -5.42 -7.26 20.59
CA ARG A 86 -6.66 -6.53 20.32
C ARG A 86 -7.61 -7.34 19.45
N LEU A 87 -7.08 -7.98 18.39
CA LEU A 87 -7.87 -8.81 17.50
C LEU A 87 -8.49 -10.00 18.22
N THR A 88 -7.77 -10.60 19.16
CA THR A 88 -8.27 -11.71 19.98
C THR A 88 -9.32 -11.25 20.98
N ALA A 89 -9.13 -10.07 21.59
CA ALA A 89 -10.05 -9.52 22.59
C ALA A 89 -11.38 -9.04 21.96
N ASP A 90 -11.31 -8.26 20.88
CA ASP A 90 -12.47 -7.78 20.15
C ASP A 90 -12.10 -7.45 18.69
N PRO A 91 -12.39 -8.35 17.76
CA PRO A 91 -12.10 -8.11 16.34
C PRO A 91 -12.78 -6.87 15.77
N ALA A 92 -13.94 -6.47 16.32
CA ALA A 92 -14.69 -5.34 15.80
C ALA A 92 -13.97 -3.99 16.02
N THR A 93 -13.19 -3.88 17.08
CA THR A 93 -12.49 -2.65 17.49
C THR A 93 -10.97 -2.75 17.41
N ALA A 94 -10.42 -3.87 16.91
CA ALA A 94 -8.99 -4.16 16.94
C ALA A 94 -8.13 -3.07 16.29
N LEU A 95 -8.58 -2.48 15.17
CA LEU A 95 -7.92 -1.37 14.48
C LEU A 95 -8.36 0.01 14.98
N GLY A 96 -9.22 0.07 16.00
CA GLY A 96 -9.72 1.33 16.57
C GLY A 96 -10.50 2.19 15.58
N ASN A 97 -10.84 3.41 16.02
CA ASN A 97 -11.52 4.39 15.16
C ASN A 97 -10.53 5.23 14.33
N THR A 98 -9.25 5.23 14.66
CA THR A 98 -8.26 6.11 14.04
C THR A 98 -7.99 5.73 12.58
N VAL A 99 -7.94 4.43 12.25
CA VAL A 99 -7.81 3.96 10.88
C VAL A 99 -9.01 4.41 10.04
N SER A 100 -10.25 4.23 10.53
CA SER A 100 -11.45 4.66 9.80
C SER A 100 -11.53 6.18 9.65
N GLN A 101 -11.05 6.95 10.62
CA GLN A 101 -10.96 8.43 10.53
C GLN A 101 -9.98 8.87 9.46
N LEU A 102 -8.79 8.24 9.39
CA LEU A 102 -7.80 8.52 8.35
C LEU A 102 -8.32 8.21 6.95
N LEU A 103 -9.09 7.13 6.80
CA LEU A 103 -9.70 6.68 5.53
C LEU A 103 -10.99 7.44 5.17
N ALA A 104 -11.55 8.25 6.06
CA ALA A 104 -12.87 8.86 5.87
C ALA A 104 -12.93 9.80 4.65
N GLY A 105 -14.13 9.95 4.05
CA GLY A 105 -14.37 10.82 2.90
C GLY A 105 -13.89 10.24 1.56
N SER A 106 -13.50 8.96 1.53
CA SER A 106 -13.15 8.22 0.31
C SER A 106 -14.16 7.11 0.03
N GLN A 107 -14.28 6.72 -1.24
CA GLN A 107 -15.20 5.67 -1.68
C GLN A 107 -14.51 4.31 -1.85
N LEU A 108 -13.22 4.30 -2.18
CA LEU A 108 -12.38 3.10 -2.18
C LEU A 108 -11.28 3.28 -1.13
N ARG A 109 -11.03 2.22 -0.32
CA ARG A 109 -10.09 2.25 0.80
C ARG A 109 -9.26 0.98 0.77
N MET A 110 -7.97 1.15 0.54
CA MET A 110 -7.03 0.04 0.34
C MET A 110 -5.87 0.09 1.32
N VAL A 111 -5.44 -1.07 1.79
CA VAL A 111 -4.23 -1.25 2.60
C VAL A 111 -3.50 -2.53 2.18
N ASN A 112 -2.24 -2.68 2.54
CA ASN A 112 -1.52 -3.93 2.44
C ASN A 112 -1.79 -4.77 3.69
N LEU A 113 -2.37 -5.96 3.53
CA LEU A 113 -2.48 -6.95 4.61
C LEU A 113 -1.20 -7.78 4.64
N GLU A 114 -0.24 -7.34 5.42
CA GLU A 114 1.10 -7.94 5.51
C GLU A 114 1.12 -9.09 6.54
N SER A 115 0.30 -10.05 6.29
CA SER A 115 0.16 -11.29 7.05
C SER A 115 -0.46 -12.34 6.16
N ALA A 116 -0.03 -13.59 6.26
CA ALA A 116 -0.73 -14.70 5.63
C ALA A 116 -2.14 -14.82 6.24
N LEU A 117 -3.16 -14.51 5.46
CA LEU A 117 -4.54 -14.77 5.88
C LEU A 117 -4.74 -16.30 5.90
N THR A 118 -5.25 -16.84 7.00
CA THR A 118 -5.47 -18.27 7.18
C THR A 118 -6.83 -18.54 7.85
N ASN A 119 -7.12 -19.79 8.14
CA ASN A 119 -8.29 -20.15 8.94
C ASN A 119 -8.06 -20.05 10.47
N GLY A 120 -6.96 -19.42 10.90
CA GLY A 120 -6.54 -19.30 12.29
C GLY A 120 -5.39 -20.24 12.67
N THR A 121 -4.88 -21.02 11.72
CA THR A 121 -3.70 -21.89 11.90
C THR A 121 -2.66 -21.64 10.82
N CYS A 122 -1.39 -21.89 11.12
CA CYS A 122 -0.30 -21.80 10.15
C CYS A 122 0.19 -23.22 9.81
N PRO A 123 -0.41 -23.89 8.79
CA PRO A 123 -0.18 -25.32 8.54
C PRO A 123 1.20 -25.65 7.99
N GLN A 124 1.86 -24.70 7.33
CA GLN A 124 3.17 -24.88 6.69
C GLN A 124 4.04 -23.64 6.92
N PRO A 125 4.49 -23.38 8.18
CA PRO A 125 5.35 -22.23 8.44
C PRO A 125 6.60 -22.27 7.57
N GLN A 126 6.91 -21.16 6.94
CA GLN A 126 8.07 -21.04 6.04
C GLN A 126 9.35 -20.80 6.85
N SER A 127 10.50 -21.14 6.27
CA SER A 127 11.79 -20.87 6.90
C SER A 127 12.18 -19.40 6.70
N LYS A 128 11.58 -18.52 7.51
CA LYS A 128 11.83 -17.08 7.56
C LYS A 128 12.08 -16.64 9.00
N GLN A 129 12.72 -15.50 9.17
CA GLN A 129 12.97 -14.92 10.49
C GLN A 129 11.65 -14.54 11.18
N TYR A 130 10.74 -13.94 10.43
CA TYR A 130 9.43 -13.51 10.90
C TYR A 130 8.33 -14.24 10.13
N ILE A 131 7.35 -14.77 10.85
CA ILE A 131 6.18 -15.45 10.31
C ILE A 131 4.95 -14.70 10.80
N PHE A 132 4.28 -14.00 9.89
CA PHE A 132 3.06 -13.26 10.18
C PHE A 132 1.85 -13.97 9.60
N TYR A 133 0.86 -14.28 10.45
CA TYR A 133 -0.40 -14.82 9.96
C TYR A 133 -1.59 -14.27 10.75
N ALA A 134 -2.72 -14.17 10.09
CA ALA A 134 -3.93 -13.58 10.62
C ALA A 134 -5.12 -14.53 10.51
N PRO A 135 -5.94 -14.66 11.56
CA PRO A 135 -7.18 -15.42 11.52
C PRO A 135 -8.26 -14.71 10.69
N PRO A 136 -9.38 -15.39 10.38
CA PRO A 136 -10.50 -14.79 9.63
C PRO A 136 -11.05 -13.50 10.23
N THR A 137 -10.94 -13.34 11.55
CA THR A 137 -11.38 -12.14 12.28
C THR A 137 -10.60 -10.88 11.90
N ALA A 138 -9.43 -11.01 11.30
CA ALA A 138 -8.69 -9.87 10.71
C ALA A 138 -9.52 -9.15 9.64
N LEU A 139 -10.28 -9.90 8.82
CA LEU A 139 -11.18 -9.29 7.82
C LEU A 139 -12.36 -8.57 8.49
N THR A 140 -12.81 -9.01 9.67
CA THR A 140 -13.80 -8.28 10.48
C THR A 140 -13.23 -6.94 10.96
N ALA A 141 -12.01 -6.93 11.49
CA ALA A 141 -11.32 -5.72 11.91
C ALA A 141 -11.15 -4.73 10.75
N LEU A 142 -10.67 -5.19 9.60
CA LEU A 142 -10.49 -4.40 8.39
C LEU A 142 -11.82 -3.82 7.89
N LYS A 143 -12.88 -4.62 7.84
CA LYS A 143 -14.22 -4.19 7.43
C LYS A 143 -14.78 -3.10 8.36
N ASN A 144 -14.62 -3.27 9.67
CA ASN A 144 -15.06 -2.27 10.66
C ASN A 144 -14.22 -0.99 10.60
N ALA A 145 -12.93 -1.11 10.26
CA ALA A 145 -12.08 0.03 9.94
C ALA A 145 -12.40 0.65 8.56
N THR A 146 -13.47 0.19 7.90
CA THR A 146 -13.99 0.65 6.61
C THR A 146 -13.10 0.35 5.40
N VAL A 147 -12.11 -0.52 5.52
CA VAL A 147 -11.31 -1.00 4.38
C VAL A 147 -12.18 -1.76 3.39
N THR A 148 -12.03 -1.49 2.10
CA THR A 148 -12.86 -2.06 1.03
C THR A 148 -12.13 -3.14 0.21
N VAL A 149 -10.82 -3.10 0.17
CA VAL A 149 -9.97 -4.06 -0.54
C VAL A 149 -8.59 -4.11 0.12
N VAL A 150 -7.96 -5.27 0.14
CA VAL A 150 -6.58 -5.44 0.62
C VAL A 150 -5.68 -6.03 -0.45
N SER A 151 -4.39 -5.64 -0.42
CA SER A 151 -3.33 -6.37 -1.09
C SER A 151 -2.89 -7.56 -0.24
N GLN A 152 -2.69 -8.69 -0.88
CA GLN A 152 -1.96 -9.86 -0.38
C GLN A 152 -0.75 -10.13 -1.28
N ALA A 153 -0.32 -9.17 -2.09
CA ALA A 153 0.94 -9.24 -2.81
C ALA A 153 2.04 -8.67 -1.93
N ASN A 154 2.59 -9.47 -1.04
CA ASN A 154 3.67 -9.09 -0.15
C ASN A 154 4.50 -10.32 0.26
N ASP A 155 5.58 -10.09 0.97
CA ASP A 155 6.53 -11.11 1.42
C ASP A 155 6.06 -11.90 2.66
N HIS A 156 4.84 -11.68 3.14
CA HIS A 156 4.20 -12.42 4.20
C HIS A 156 2.96 -13.22 3.78
N ALA A 157 2.50 -13.07 2.54
CA ALA A 157 1.27 -13.71 2.05
C ALA A 157 1.30 -15.25 2.10
N LEU A 158 2.48 -15.86 1.96
CA LEU A 158 2.67 -17.31 2.00
C LEU A 158 3.48 -17.78 3.22
N ASP A 159 3.57 -17.03 4.28
CA ASP A 159 4.27 -17.44 5.51
C ASP A 159 3.78 -18.78 6.05
N CYS A 160 2.53 -19.13 5.78
CA CYS A 160 1.93 -20.42 6.13
C CYS A 160 1.83 -21.40 4.95
N GLY A 161 2.62 -21.16 3.89
CA GLY A 161 2.76 -21.99 2.70
C GLY A 161 1.53 -22.04 1.82
N GLN A 162 1.53 -22.96 0.85
CA GLN A 162 0.46 -23.12 -0.14
C GLN A 162 -0.89 -23.47 0.51
N THR A 163 -0.87 -24.28 1.55
CA THR A 163 -2.09 -24.65 2.30
C THR A 163 -2.66 -23.43 3.03
N GLY A 164 -1.82 -22.60 3.66
CA GLY A 164 -2.23 -21.36 4.30
C GLY A 164 -2.82 -20.37 3.30
N LEU A 165 -2.17 -20.17 2.15
CA LEU A 165 -2.70 -19.33 1.08
C LEU A 165 -4.08 -19.80 0.61
N ALA A 166 -4.25 -21.11 0.35
CA ALA A 166 -5.55 -21.65 -0.07
C ALA A 166 -6.65 -21.42 0.96
N GLN A 167 -6.33 -21.57 2.27
CA GLN A 167 -7.25 -21.27 3.36
C GLN A 167 -7.63 -19.79 3.37
N GLY A 168 -6.67 -18.88 3.25
CA GLY A 168 -6.91 -17.44 3.25
C GLY A 168 -7.77 -16.98 2.08
N LEU A 169 -7.50 -17.46 0.88
CA LEU A 169 -8.32 -17.18 -0.30
C LEU A 169 -9.76 -17.68 -0.12
N ALA A 170 -9.95 -18.87 0.49
CA ALA A 170 -11.28 -19.40 0.80
C ALA A 170 -11.99 -18.56 1.88
N VAL A 171 -11.29 -18.13 2.92
CA VAL A 171 -11.81 -17.25 3.97
C VAL A 171 -12.30 -15.94 3.36
N ALA A 172 -11.47 -15.26 2.59
CA ALA A 172 -11.81 -13.99 1.94
C ALA A 172 -13.05 -14.13 1.03
N LYS A 173 -13.08 -15.20 0.23
CA LYS A 173 -14.22 -15.52 -0.65
C LYS A 173 -15.51 -15.75 0.14
N ASN A 174 -15.46 -16.51 1.24
CA ASN A 174 -16.65 -16.86 2.03
C ASN A 174 -17.30 -15.62 2.68
N VAL A 175 -16.51 -14.62 3.06
CA VAL A 175 -17.02 -13.36 3.64
C VAL A 175 -17.18 -12.25 2.59
N ASN A 176 -16.94 -12.57 1.33
CA ASN A 176 -16.98 -11.63 0.19
C ASN A 176 -16.13 -10.39 0.42
N PHE A 177 -14.90 -10.57 0.92
CA PHE A 177 -13.95 -9.49 1.13
C PHE A 177 -12.93 -9.46 -0.02
N PRO A 178 -12.80 -8.35 -0.77
CA PRO A 178 -11.91 -8.26 -1.90
C PRO A 178 -10.43 -8.36 -1.50
N VAL A 179 -9.72 -9.30 -2.12
CA VAL A 179 -8.27 -9.50 -2.01
C VAL A 179 -7.67 -9.45 -3.40
N VAL A 180 -6.56 -8.74 -3.58
CA VAL A 180 -5.80 -8.66 -4.82
C VAL A 180 -4.35 -9.05 -4.59
N GLY A 181 -3.66 -9.42 -5.67
CA GLY A 181 -2.23 -9.67 -5.63
C GLY A 181 -1.81 -11.07 -5.19
N ALA A 182 -2.78 -11.94 -4.82
CA ALA A 182 -2.54 -13.35 -4.56
C ALA A 182 -3.66 -14.20 -5.14
N GLY A 183 -3.37 -15.46 -5.47
CA GLY A 183 -4.36 -16.33 -6.10
C GLY A 183 -3.93 -17.80 -6.13
N ALA A 184 -4.87 -18.68 -6.50
CA ALA A 184 -4.61 -20.11 -6.68
C ALA A 184 -3.78 -20.41 -7.96
N ASN A 185 -3.57 -19.40 -8.78
CA ASN A 185 -2.69 -19.41 -9.96
C ASN A 185 -2.41 -17.97 -10.40
N ALA A 186 -1.50 -17.79 -11.38
CA ALA A 186 -1.14 -16.46 -11.89
C ALA A 186 -2.33 -15.68 -12.45
N ALA A 187 -3.27 -16.34 -13.13
CA ALA A 187 -4.44 -15.67 -13.68
C ALA A 187 -5.28 -15.01 -12.57
N GLN A 188 -5.45 -15.68 -11.43
CA GLN A 188 -6.13 -15.10 -10.27
C GLN A 188 -5.28 -14.04 -9.57
N ALA A 189 -3.98 -14.29 -9.34
CA ALA A 189 -3.10 -13.37 -8.65
C ALA A 189 -3.03 -12.00 -9.35
N PHE A 190 -3.02 -11.96 -10.68
CA PHE A 190 -3.01 -10.73 -11.48
C PHE A 190 -4.41 -10.20 -11.85
N THR A 191 -5.49 -10.86 -11.38
CA THR A 191 -6.86 -10.38 -11.64
C THR A 191 -7.10 -9.08 -10.85
N PRO A 192 -7.49 -7.96 -11.52
CA PRO A 192 -7.77 -6.72 -10.82
C PRO A 192 -9.07 -6.80 -10.01
N TYR A 193 -9.09 -6.18 -8.85
CA TYR A 193 -10.35 -5.77 -8.24
C TYR A 193 -11.00 -4.70 -9.11
N ARG A 194 -12.27 -4.89 -9.46
CA ARG A 194 -13.02 -3.97 -10.30
C ARG A 194 -14.24 -3.47 -9.56
N THR A 195 -14.42 -2.17 -9.57
CA THR A 195 -15.59 -1.53 -8.97
C THR A 195 -16.08 -0.39 -9.87
N LYS A 196 -17.33 -0.02 -9.68
CA LYS A 196 -17.93 1.15 -10.31
C LYS A 196 -18.43 2.09 -9.24
N ILE A 197 -17.87 3.29 -9.19
CA ILE A 197 -18.19 4.32 -8.20
C ILE A 197 -18.61 5.57 -8.96
N ASP A 198 -19.79 6.10 -8.67
CA ASP A 198 -20.36 7.28 -9.32
C ASP A 198 -20.31 7.24 -10.86
N GLY A 199 -20.42 6.03 -11.40
CA GLY A 199 -20.39 5.78 -12.84
C GLY A 199 -19.00 5.54 -13.40
N GLN A 200 -17.91 5.82 -12.69
CA GLN A 200 -16.54 5.57 -13.10
C GLN A 200 -16.10 4.14 -12.77
N ARG A 201 -15.45 3.48 -13.72
CA ARG A 201 -14.92 2.11 -13.62
C ARG A 201 -13.47 2.18 -13.14
N ILE A 202 -13.22 1.62 -11.98
CA ILE A 202 -11.91 1.61 -11.34
C ILE A 202 -11.39 0.18 -11.29
N ALA A 203 -10.14 -0.02 -11.71
CA ALA A 203 -9.42 -1.27 -11.57
C ALA A 203 -8.23 -1.08 -10.64
N VAL A 204 -8.06 -2.01 -9.69
CA VAL A 204 -6.92 -2.05 -8.77
C VAL A 204 -6.20 -3.37 -8.95
N ILE A 205 -4.90 -3.32 -9.25
CA ILE A 205 -4.01 -4.46 -9.40
C ILE A 205 -2.94 -4.36 -8.32
N ALA A 206 -2.61 -5.47 -7.65
CA ALA A 206 -1.49 -5.50 -6.73
C ALA A 206 -0.42 -6.50 -7.17
N ALA A 207 0.85 -6.21 -6.85
CA ALA A 207 1.99 -7.09 -7.08
C ALA A 207 3.11 -6.82 -6.07
N THR A 208 4.10 -7.71 -5.97
CA THR A 208 5.24 -7.52 -5.08
C THR A 208 6.57 -7.78 -5.78
N GLN A 209 7.60 -6.97 -5.44
CA GLN A 209 9.01 -7.26 -5.71
C GLN A 209 9.70 -7.86 -4.47
N ASN A 210 9.10 -7.75 -3.29
CA ASN A 210 9.66 -8.25 -2.04
C ASN A 210 9.33 -9.74 -1.91
N ILE A 211 10.18 -10.58 -2.49
CA ILE A 211 10.14 -12.03 -2.34
C ILE A 211 11.58 -12.48 -2.09
N ALA A 212 11.82 -13.13 -0.95
CA ALA A 212 13.14 -13.67 -0.64
C ALA A 212 13.62 -14.60 -1.77
N ALA A 213 14.89 -14.48 -2.16
CA ALA A 213 15.44 -15.16 -3.33
C ALA A 213 15.24 -16.70 -3.30
N ASN A 214 15.35 -17.30 -2.12
CA ASN A 214 15.14 -18.74 -1.91
C ASN A 214 13.65 -19.16 -1.96
N LEU A 215 12.71 -18.21 -1.88
CA LEU A 215 11.26 -18.43 -1.91
C LEU A 215 10.63 -18.07 -3.25
N THR A 216 11.34 -17.38 -4.13
CA THR A 216 10.80 -16.86 -5.40
C THR A 216 10.06 -17.91 -6.20
N THR A 217 10.63 -19.12 -6.37
CA THR A 217 10.02 -20.21 -7.15
C THR A 217 8.74 -20.74 -6.51
N THR A 218 8.69 -20.81 -5.18
CA THR A 218 7.57 -21.40 -4.44
C THR A 218 6.47 -20.40 -4.11
N TRP A 219 6.79 -19.10 -4.14
CA TRP A 219 5.86 -18.02 -3.78
C TRP A 219 5.26 -17.32 -4.99
N THR A 220 5.97 -17.27 -6.13
CA THR A 220 5.43 -16.69 -7.36
C THR A 220 4.30 -17.56 -7.91
N ALA A 221 3.16 -16.94 -8.17
CA ALA A 221 2.04 -17.60 -8.81
C ALA A 221 2.39 -17.99 -10.26
N THR A 222 2.11 -19.24 -10.63
CA THR A 222 2.28 -19.76 -11.99
C THR A 222 0.92 -20.17 -12.58
N SER A 223 0.91 -20.73 -13.79
CA SER A 223 -0.34 -21.25 -14.37
C SER A 223 -0.96 -22.40 -13.57
N SER A 224 -0.16 -23.14 -12.79
CA SER A 224 -0.56 -24.35 -12.06
C SER A 224 -0.30 -24.29 -10.56
N GLN A 225 0.33 -23.20 -10.05
CA GLN A 225 0.69 -23.02 -8.66
C GLN A 225 0.11 -21.71 -8.13
N GLY A 226 -0.47 -21.78 -6.92
CA GLY A 226 -0.89 -20.58 -6.17
C GLY A 226 0.30 -19.76 -5.72
N GLY A 227 0.07 -18.47 -5.50
CA GLY A 227 1.12 -17.58 -5.05
C GLY A 227 0.73 -16.11 -5.15
N VAL A 228 1.74 -15.25 -4.98
CA VAL A 228 1.61 -13.80 -5.17
C VAL A 228 1.83 -13.41 -6.62
N ALA A 229 1.25 -12.30 -7.02
CA ALA A 229 1.57 -11.61 -8.27
C ALA A 229 2.97 -11.00 -8.13
N SER A 230 3.97 -11.70 -8.65
CA SER A 230 5.36 -11.25 -8.61
C SER A 230 5.63 -10.17 -9.66
N ALA A 231 6.26 -9.08 -9.26
CA ALA A 231 6.76 -8.02 -10.12
C ALA A 231 8.30 -8.08 -10.33
N LEU A 232 8.96 -9.17 -9.91
CA LEU A 232 10.37 -9.43 -10.21
C LEU A 232 10.59 -9.56 -11.72
N ASP A 233 9.67 -10.25 -12.42
CA ASP A 233 9.47 -10.12 -13.87
C ASP A 233 8.16 -9.36 -14.10
N PRO A 234 8.21 -8.10 -14.56
CA PRO A 234 7.02 -7.27 -14.67
C PRO A 234 6.11 -7.61 -15.85
N THR A 235 6.48 -8.58 -16.70
CA THR A 235 5.78 -8.89 -17.95
C THR A 235 4.29 -9.16 -17.73
N GLN A 236 3.93 -9.96 -16.72
CA GLN A 236 2.53 -10.29 -16.43
C GLN A 236 1.79 -9.10 -15.82
N LEU A 237 2.43 -8.34 -14.95
CA LEU A 237 1.86 -7.12 -14.36
C LEU A 237 1.57 -6.08 -15.44
N VAL A 238 2.51 -5.81 -16.33
CA VAL A 238 2.34 -4.88 -17.45
C VAL A 238 1.16 -5.30 -18.34
N ARG A 239 1.04 -6.59 -18.67
CA ARG A 239 -0.12 -7.12 -19.43
C ARG A 239 -1.44 -6.94 -18.68
N ALA A 240 -1.45 -7.15 -17.36
CA ALA A 240 -2.64 -6.95 -16.55
C ALA A 240 -3.08 -5.48 -16.52
N VAL A 241 -2.12 -4.54 -16.41
CA VAL A 241 -2.38 -3.08 -16.50
C VAL A 241 -2.93 -2.71 -17.87
N GLN A 242 -2.32 -3.18 -18.97
CA GLN A 242 -2.82 -2.94 -20.32
C GLN A 242 -4.24 -3.48 -20.53
N ALA A 243 -4.53 -4.68 -20.00
CA ALA A 243 -5.87 -5.28 -20.07
C ALA A 243 -6.89 -4.48 -19.23
N ALA A 244 -6.49 -4.02 -18.03
CA ALA A 244 -7.33 -3.19 -17.18
C ALA A 244 -7.64 -1.83 -17.83
N ARG A 245 -6.65 -1.21 -18.47
CA ARG A 245 -6.80 0.07 -19.17
C ARG A 245 -7.90 0.06 -20.22
N ARG A 246 -8.07 -1.06 -20.94
CA ARG A 246 -9.08 -1.18 -21.99
C ARG A 246 -10.52 -1.11 -21.51
N THR A 247 -10.75 -1.37 -20.21
CA THR A 247 -12.08 -1.55 -19.64
C THR A 247 -12.37 -0.67 -18.42
N SER A 248 -11.40 0.16 -18.01
CA SER A 248 -11.51 0.96 -16.78
C SER A 248 -11.16 2.42 -17.05
N ASP A 249 -11.87 3.31 -16.38
CA ASP A 249 -11.64 4.77 -16.46
C ASP A 249 -10.43 5.18 -15.63
N THR A 250 -10.19 4.51 -14.51
CA THR A 250 -9.00 4.69 -13.67
C THR A 250 -8.34 3.34 -13.41
N VAL A 251 -7.02 3.27 -13.57
CA VAL A 251 -6.20 2.08 -13.28
C VAL A 251 -5.20 2.39 -12.19
N VAL A 252 -5.31 1.66 -11.08
CA VAL A 252 -4.42 1.74 -9.92
C VAL A 252 -3.54 0.51 -9.88
N VAL A 253 -2.24 0.71 -9.64
CA VAL A 253 -1.29 -0.37 -9.31
C VAL A 253 -0.80 -0.13 -7.89
N TYR A 254 -0.92 -1.15 -7.05
CA TYR A 254 -0.51 -1.13 -5.65
C TYR A 254 0.60 -2.15 -5.44
N LEU A 255 1.77 -1.70 -4.98
CA LEU A 255 3.00 -2.50 -4.96
C LEU A 255 3.57 -2.62 -3.54
N ASN A 256 3.96 -3.84 -3.17
CA ASN A 256 4.85 -4.08 -2.05
C ASN A 256 6.27 -4.22 -2.62
N TRP A 257 7.15 -3.26 -2.33
CA TRP A 257 8.45 -3.11 -2.94
C TRP A 257 9.39 -2.16 -2.16
N GLY A 258 10.61 -2.02 -2.64
CA GLY A 258 11.62 -1.16 -2.02
C GLY A 258 12.41 -1.87 -0.93
N ALA A 259 13.54 -1.29 -0.57
CA ALA A 259 14.38 -1.78 0.51
C ALA A 259 13.82 -1.30 1.86
N GLU A 260 13.73 -2.21 2.83
CA GLU A 260 13.24 -1.91 4.18
C GLU A 260 14.06 -0.77 4.81
N THR A 261 13.37 0.17 5.43
CA THR A 261 13.91 1.32 6.17
C THR A 261 14.77 2.31 5.36
N VAL A 262 14.79 2.18 4.03
CA VAL A 262 15.50 3.10 3.13
C VAL A 262 14.54 4.18 2.64
N ALA A 263 14.84 5.44 2.95
CA ALA A 263 13.93 6.58 2.71
C ALA A 263 13.87 7.08 1.26
N CYS A 264 14.65 6.52 0.35
CA CYS A 264 14.61 6.83 -1.09
C CYS A 264 14.28 5.57 -1.89
N PRO A 265 13.62 5.70 -3.05
CA PRO A 265 13.35 4.56 -3.91
C PRO A 265 14.63 3.82 -4.32
N ASP A 266 14.56 2.50 -4.35
CA ASP A 266 15.65 1.69 -4.88
C ASP A 266 15.74 1.78 -6.41
N PRO A 267 16.86 1.36 -7.03
CA PRO A 267 17.06 1.50 -8.47
C PRO A 267 16.05 0.73 -9.35
N GLN A 268 15.26 -0.18 -8.79
CA GLN A 268 14.28 -0.98 -9.55
C GLN A 268 12.89 -0.33 -9.59
N GLN A 269 12.58 0.51 -8.62
CA GLN A 269 11.24 1.12 -8.48
C GLN A 269 10.93 2.10 -9.61
N GLU A 270 11.86 2.98 -9.97
CA GLU A 270 11.63 3.98 -11.04
C GLU A 270 11.44 3.36 -12.43
N PRO A 271 12.28 2.42 -12.90
CA PRO A 271 12.08 1.76 -14.19
C PRO A 271 10.76 0.99 -14.27
N LEU A 272 10.35 0.31 -13.20
CA LEU A 272 9.07 -0.38 -13.15
C LEU A 272 7.90 0.62 -13.21
N THR A 273 7.98 1.71 -12.47
CA THR A 273 6.97 2.79 -12.51
C THR A 273 6.78 3.32 -13.92
N GLN A 274 7.88 3.61 -14.66
CA GLN A 274 7.81 4.06 -16.05
C GLN A 274 7.10 3.05 -16.96
N GLN A 275 7.37 1.75 -16.79
CA GLN A 275 6.71 0.68 -17.55
C GLN A 275 5.21 0.64 -17.26
N LEU A 276 4.81 0.78 -15.98
CA LEU A 276 3.41 0.74 -15.55
C LEU A 276 2.62 1.93 -16.06
N VAL A 277 3.18 3.13 -15.97
CA VAL A 277 2.57 4.36 -16.51
C VAL A 277 2.42 4.24 -18.03
N LYS A 278 3.46 3.78 -18.74
CA LYS A 278 3.39 3.53 -20.19
C LYS A 278 2.34 2.45 -20.54
N ALA A 279 2.13 1.46 -19.68
CA ALA A 279 1.09 0.44 -19.85
C ALA A 279 -0.33 0.97 -19.61
N GLY A 280 -0.49 2.14 -18.97
CA GLY A 280 -1.75 2.80 -18.73
C GLY A 280 -2.19 2.88 -17.27
N ALA A 281 -1.27 2.74 -16.31
CA ALA A 281 -1.55 3.07 -14.91
C ALA A 281 -1.72 4.59 -14.76
N ASP A 282 -2.75 5.01 -14.04
CA ASP A 282 -3.00 6.40 -13.69
C ASP A 282 -2.48 6.71 -12.28
N ILE A 283 -2.41 5.69 -11.42
CA ILE A 283 -1.92 5.77 -10.04
C ILE A 283 -1.03 4.56 -9.76
N VAL A 284 0.14 4.79 -9.15
CA VAL A 284 1.00 3.75 -8.58
C VAL A 284 1.24 4.09 -7.11
N VAL A 285 0.94 3.16 -6.21
CA VAL A 285 1.13 3.33 -4.77
C VAL A 285 2.00 2.21 -4.23
N GLY A 286 3.02 2.56 -3.45
CA GLY A 286 3.97 1.66 -2.85
C GLY A 286 3.78 1.42 -1.36
N THR A 287 4.19 0.23 -0.91
CA THR A 287 4.32 -0.18 0.50
C THR A 287 5.50 -1.15 0.63
N GLY A 288 5.74 -1.71 1.82
CA GLY A 288 6.76 -2.75 2.05
C GLY A 288 8.16 -2.24 2.35
N ALA A 289 8.43 -0.94 2.20
CA ALA A 289 9.68 -0.32 2.68
C ALA A 289 9.59 0.04 4.17
N HIS A 290 8.42 -0.06 4.79
CA HIS A 290 8.07 0.28 6.17
C HIS A 290 8.29 1.75 6.55
N VAL A 291 8.71 2.59 5.61
CA VAL A 291 8.92 4.03 5.78
C VAL A 291 8.23 4.81 4.68
N LEU A 292 7.93 6.08 4.94
CA LEU A 292 7.35 6.98 3.95
C LEU A 292 8.40 7.35 2.91
N LEU A 293 8.06 7.18 1.63
CA LEU A 293 8.87 7.58 0.48
C LEU A 293 8.24 8.77 -0.25
N GLY A 294 8.97 9.30 -1.25
CA GLY A 294 8.52 10.45 -2.01
C GLY A 294 7.34 10.17 -2.94
N ALA A 295 6.46 11.16 -3.08
CA ALA A 295 5.30 11.11 -3.96
C ALA A 295 5.21 12.32 -4.90
N GLY A 296 4.55 12.15 -6.04
CA GLY A 296 4.36 13.20 -7.05
C GLY A 296 3.89 12.65 -8.39
N TYR A 297 4.16 13.37 -9.45
CA TYR A 297 3.69 13.04 -10.79
C TYR A 297 4.81 12.53 -11.70
N LEU A 298 4.52 11.47 -12.43
CA LEU A 298 5.27 11.02 -13.60
C LEU A 298 4.37 11.23 -14.84
N GLY A 299 4.60 12.30 -15.57
CA GLY A 299 3.63 12.75 -16.58
C GLY A 299 2.33 13.22 -15.94
N ASN A 300 1.22 12.52 -16.23
CA ASN A 300 -0.10 12.75 -15.62
C ASN A 300 -0.46 11.69 -14.58
N ALA A 301 0.33 10.64 -14.44
CA ALA A 301 0.11 9.61 -13.44
C ALA A 301 0.64 10.07 -12.08
N TYR A 302 -0.08 9.76 -11.01
CA TYR A 302 0.36 10.03 -9.64
C TYR A 302 1.03 8.80 -9.06
N ILE A 303 2.21 9.01 -8.49
CA ILE A 303 3.07 7.97 -7.94
C ILE A 303 3.34 8.29 -6.48
N ASP A 304 3.21 7.30 -5.61
CA ASP A 304 3.73 7.28 -4.27
C ASP A 304 4.63 6.05 -4.14
N TYR A 305 5.91 6.24 -3.84
CA TYR A 305 6.87 5.13 -3.79
C TYR A 305 6.76 4.30 -2.51
N GLY A 306 6.19 4.85 -1.43
CA GLY A 306 6.03 4.09 -0.19
C GLY A 306 5.22 4.82 0.88
N LEU A 307 4.14 4.20 1.32
CA LEU A 307 3.27 4.69 2.40
C LEU A 307 3.67 4.19 3.79
N GLY A 308 4.77 3.41 3.88
CA GLY A 308 5.23 2.88 5.17
C GLY A 308 4.20 2.02 5.88
N ASN A 309 4.27 2.00 7.19
CA ASN A 309 3.35 1.27 8.06
C ASN A 309 2.07 2.07 8.33
N LEU A 310 0.91 1.40 8.37
CA LEU A 310 -0.35 2.00 8.84
C LEU A 310 -0.74 1.50 10.23
N ALA A 311 -0.75 0.18 10.42
CA ALA A 311 -1.01 -0.44 11.73
C ALA A 311 -0.02 -1.61 11.91
N PHE A 312 1.02 -1.35 12.69
CA PHE A 312 2.20 -2.20 12.75
C PHE A 312 2.82 -2.19 14.14
N TYR A 313 3.69 -3.17 14.46
CA TYR A 313 4.26 -3.30 15.80
C TYR A 313 5.43 -2.37 16.11
N ASP A 314 5.99 -1.70 15.09
CA ASP A 314 7.11 -0.80 15.27
C ASP A 314 6.78 0.33 16.24
N ASP A 315 7.74 0.71 17.07
CA ASP A 315 7.59 1.69 18.14
C ASP A 315 8.60 2.85 18.04
N THR A 316 9.46 2.85 17.02
CA THR A 316 10.48 3.87 16.79
C THR A 316 10.41 4.46 15.37
N ALA A 317 10.75 5.75 15.25
CA ALA A 317 10.89 6.38 13.94
C ALA A 317 12.17 5.89 13.24
N PRO A 318 12.18 5.80 11.88
CA PRO A 318 11.16 6.36 10.97
C PRO A 318 9.95 5.47 10.72
N GLU A 319 9.90 4.21 11.17
CA GLU A 319 8.86 3.21 10.87
C GLU A 319 7.51 3.57 11.50
N THR A 320 7.50 4.38 12.57
CA THR A 320 6.28 4.92 13.17
C THR A 320 5.70 6.13 12.44
N ASN A 321 6.45 6.74 11.50
CA ASN A 321 5.90 7.78 10.64
C ASN A 321 4.90 7.14 9.68
N SER A 322 3.66 7.56 9.74
CA SER A 322 2.53 6.92 9.12
C SER A 322 1.57 7.93 8.51
N GLY A 323 0.62 7.43 7.74
CA GLY A 323 -0.47 8.25 7.21
C GLY A 323 -1.31 7.53 6.18
N VAL A 324 -2.25 8.27 5.63
CA VAL A 324 -3.12 7.82 4.54
C VAL A 324 -3.06 8.83 3.41
N LEU A 325 -2.83 8.34 2.21
CA LEU A 325 -2.87 9.11 0.97
C LEU A 325 -4.28 9.05 0.38
N LEU A 326 -4.91 10.21 0.20
CA LEU A 326 -6.16 10.34 -0.53
C LEU A 326 -5.85 10.90 -1.91
N ILE A 327 -6.40 10.28 -2.95
CA ILE A 327 -6.28 10.73 -4.34
C ILE A 327 -7.67 10.89 -4.92
N THR A 328 -7.99 12.09 -5.38
CA THR A 328 -9.26 12.36 -6.07
C THR A 328 -9.03 12.28 -7.58
N VAL A 329 -9.84 11.48 -8.24
CA VAL A 329 -9.74 11.20 -9.67
C VAL A 329 -11.05 11.48 -10.40
N GLU A 330 -10.92 11.80 -11.67
CA GLU A 330 -12.02 11.81 -12.61
C GLU A 330 -11.54 11.26 -13.96
N GLY A 331 -12.07 10.10 -14.36
CA GLY A 331 -11.55 9.40 -15.53
C GLY A 331 -10.10 8.98 -15.34
N ARG A 332 -9.22 9.51 -16.21
CA ARG A 332 -7.77 9.30 -16.14
C ARG A 332 -7.02 10.39 -15.40
N HIS A 333 -7.72 11.43 -14.98
CA HIS A 333 -7.10 12.60 -14.37
C HIS A 333 -7.07 12.48 -12.86
N VAL A 334 -5.89 12.66 -12.27
CA VAL A 334 -5.74 12.93 -10.86
C VAL A 334 -6.00 14.41 -10.65
N LEU A 335 -7.09 14.72 -9.95
CA LEU A 335 -7.51 16.10 -9.67
C LEU A 335 -6.76 16.70 -8.49
N GLY A 336 -6.23 15.85 -7.60
CA GLY A 336 -5.44 16.24 -6.44
C GLY A 336 -5.17 15.08 -5.52
N SER A 337 -4.23 15.29 -4.62
CA SER A 337 -3.87 14.36 -3.56
C SER A 337 -3.84 15.07 -2.20
N THR A 338 -4.06 14.33 -1.14
CA THR A 338 -3.97 14.82 0.25
C THR A 338 -3.34 13.74 1.10
N PHE A 339 -2.26 14.06 1.80
CA PHE A 339 -1.67 13.18 2.79
C PHE A 339 -2.22 13.52 4.18
N ARG A 340 -2.75 12.52 4.88
CA ARG A 340 -3.22 12.60 6.27
C ARG A 340 -2.18 11.96 7.16
N PRO A 341 -1.29 12.74 7.79
CA PRO A 341 -0.20 12.19 8.57
C PRO A 341 -0.69 11.62 9.89
N ALA A 342 -0.01 10.57 10.33
CA ALA A 342 -0.21 9.92 11.62
C ALA A 342 1.14 9.49 12.19
N THR A 343 1.14 9.11 13.47
CA THR A 343 2.25 8.37 14.09
C THR A 343 1.71 7.09 14.70
N ILE A 344 2.45 6.00 14.60
CA ILE A 344 2.05 4.72 15.21
C ILE A 344 2.37 4.75 16.69
N VAL A 345 1.37 4.44 17.51
CA VAL A 345 1.50 4.30 18.96
C VAL A 345 0.77 3.04 19.38
N ASN A 346 1.47 2.11 20.02
CA ASN A 346 0.93 0.80 20.43
C ASN A 346 0.24 0.05 19.24
N GLY A 347 0.88 0.09 18.08
CA GLY A 347 0.44 -0.59 16.86
C GLY A 347 -0.65 0.15 16.06
N LEU A 348 -1.20 1.27 16.53
CA LEU A 348 -2.28 2.00 15.87
C LEU A 348 -1.86 3.39 15.41
N PRO A 349 -2.25 3.83 14.21
CA PRO A 349 -1.98 5.18 13.75
C PRO A 349 -2.78 6.19 14.58
N GLN A 350 -2.09 7.18 15.11
CA GLN A 350 -2.68 8.34 15.78
C GLN A 350 -2.59 9.54 14.82
N PRO A 351 -3.72 10.07 14.33
CA PRO A 351 -3.72 11.21 13.42
C PRO A 351 -2.99 12.41 14.02
N LEU A 352 -2.10 13.02 13.28
CA LEU A 352 -1.43 14.26 13.67
C LEU A 352 -2.28 15.48 13.34
N THR A 353 -2.20 16.52 14.15
CA THR A 353 -2.91 17.80 13.97
C THR A 353 -1.99 18.99 14.25
N GLY A 354 -2.36 20.19 13.81
CA GLY A 354 -1.59 21.40 14.06
C GLY A 354 -0.16 21.36 13.52
N THR A 355 0.79 21.89 14.27
CA THR A 355 2.20 21.95 13.87
C THR A 355 2.83 20.59 13.60
N PRO A 356 2.63 19.52 14.38
CA PRO A 356 3.13 18.19 14.07
C PRO A 356 2.64 17.67 12.71
N ALA A 357 1.36 17.88 12.37
CA ALA A 357 0.83 17.50 11.07
C ALA A 357 1.48 18.29 9.93
N ALA A 358 1.63 19.61 10.09
CA ALA A 358 2.27 20.45 9.09
C ALA A 358 3.73 20.02 8.85
N SER A 359 4.48 19.72 9.91
CA SER A 359 5.86 19.23 9.80
C SER A 359 5.94 17.87 9.11
N ALA A 360 5.05 16.93 9.43
CA ALA A 360 5.02 15.61 8.82
C ALA A 360 4.66 15.69 7.33
N ILE A 361 3.70 16.54 6.93
CA ILE A 361 3.37 16.81 5.53
C ILE A 361 4.57 17.41 4.80
N GLN A 362 5.24 18.38 5.40
CA GLN A 362 6.42 19.00 4.80
C GLN A 362 7.53 17.97 4.56
N SER A 363 7.85 17.13 5.56
CA SER A 363 8.84 16.05 5.42
C SER A 363 8.46 15.06 4.32
N TRP A 364 7.18 14.69 4.20
CA TRP A 364 6.69 13.80 3.14
C TRP A 364 6.82 14.46 1.75
N LEU A 365 6.52 15.75 1.61
CA LEU A 365 6.72 16.49 0.36
C LEU A 365 8.21 16.59 0.00
N GLU A 366 9.09 16.79 0.97
CA GLU A 366 10.55 16.89 0.78
C GLU A 366 11.17 15.55 0.35
N ALA A 367 10.59 14.40 0.75
CA ALA A 367 11.01 13.08 0.32
C ALA A 367 10.96 12.90 -1.20
N ARG A 368 10.18 13.72 -1.91
CA ARG A 368 10.18 13.75 -3.38
C ARG A 368 11.55 14.09 -3.97
N SER A 369 12.39 14.81 -3.26
CA SER A 369 13.71 15.25 -3.74
C SER A 369 14.65 14.10 -4.10
N CYS A 370 14.44 12.89 -3.60
CA CYS A 370 15.19 11.70 -4.02
C CYS A 370 14.45 10.83 -5.05
N THR A 371 13.49 11.41 -5.78
CA THR A 371 12.73 10.73 -6.82
C THR A 371 12.83 11.50 -8.15
N ASN A 372 12.38 10.87 -9.24
CA ASN A 372 12.23 11.49 -10.54
C ASN A 372 10.85 12.17 -10.74
N LEU A 373 10.08 12.36 -9.66
CA LEU A 373 8.71 12.85 -9.72
C LEU A 373 8.63 14.38 -9.71
N ALA A 374 7.67 14.90 -10.45
CA ALA A 374 7.32 16.32 -10.43
C ALA A 374 6.26 16.64 -9.37
N ALA A 375 6.22 17.88 -8.89
CA ALA A 375 5.19 18.35 -7.96
C ALA A 375 3.82 18.46 -8.63
N THR A 376 3.78 18.71 -9.93
CA THR A 376 2.55 18.91 -10.72
C THR A 376 2.59 18.06 -11.98
N PRO A 377 1.42 17.68 -12.53
CA PRO A 377 1.36 16.97 -13.80
C PRO A 377 1.87 17.84 -14.97
N THR A 378 2.32 17.17 -16.04
CA THR A 378 2.96 17.85 -17.18
C THR A 378 2.02 18.55 -18.15
N THR A 379 0.70 18.35 -18.06
CA THR A 379 -0.28 19.00 -18.94
C THR A 379 -0.86 20.26 -18.33
N SER A 380 -1.20 21.23 -19.18
CA SER A 380 -1.70 22.57 -18.83
C SER A 380 -2.99 22.62 -18.00
N GLN A 381 -3.62 21.48 -17.73
CA GLN A 381 -4.80 21.39 -16.87
C GLN A 381 -4.47 21.34 -15.37
N ALA A 382 -3.19 21.20 -15.03
CA ALA A 382 -2.71 21.21 -13.65
C ALA A 382 -2.83 22.60 -12.98
N SER A 383 -2.89 23.67 -13.74
CA SER A 383 -2.83 25.04 -13.21
C SER A 383 -4.08 25.48 -12.44
N GLU A 384 -5.19 24.77 -12.54
CA GLU A 384 -6.44 25.21 -11.92
C GLU A 384 -6.75 24.54 -10.55
N ARG A 385 -6.02 23.48 -10.18
CA ARG A 385 -6.29 22.78 -8.91
C ARG A 385 -4.96 22.37 -8.26
N GLY A 386 -4.56 23.18 -7.31
CA GLY A 386 -3.28 23.04 -6.62
C GLY A 386 -3.05 21.69 -5.97
N GLU A 387 -1.78 21.34 -5.89
CA GLU A 387 -1.25 20.23 -5.09
C GLU A 387 -1.66 20.40 -3.62
N THR A 388 -2.16 19.33 -3.01
CA THR A 388 -2.44 19.19 -1.58
C THR A 388 -2.87 20.45 -0.83
N THR A 389 -4.16 20.67 -0.71
CA THR A 389 -4.64 21.51 0.40
C THR A 389 -4.25 20.77 1.71
N PRO A 390 -3.62 21.45 2.68
CA PRO A 390 -3.36 20.84 3.96
C PRO A 390 -4.66 20.27 4.54
N PHE A 391 -4.67 19.00 4.87
CA PHE A 391 -5.82 18.39 5.53
C PHE A 391 -5.93 19.00 6.92
N VAL A 392 -6.93 19.84 7.13
CA VAL A 392 -7.35 20.26 8.47
C VAL A 392 -8.37 19.22 8.91
N LEU A 393 -8.02 18.41 9.92
CA LEU A 393 -9.02 17.60 10.62
C LEU A 393 -10.19 18.52 10.96
N PRO A 394 -11.45 18.16 10.66
CA PRO A 394 -12.57 18.93 11.15
C PRO A 394 -12.43 19.04 12.65
N THR A 395 -12.11 20.22 13.14
CA THR A 395 -12.11 20.52 14.56
C THR A 395 -13.54 20.31 14.98
N THR A 396 -13.79 19.27 15.77
CA THR A 396 -15.08 19.13 16.45
C THR A 396 -15.13 20.34 17.38
N THR A 397 -15.74 21.41 16.91
CA THR A 397 -16.06 22.56 17.77
C THR A 397 -17.08 22.03 18.74
N THR A 398 -16.61 21.55 19.89
CA THR A 398 -17.45 21.32 21.04
C THR A 398 -17.91 22.71 21.45
N THR A 399 -19.06 23.14 20.93
CA THR A 399 -19.74 24.34 21.42
C THR A 399 -20.17 24.02 22.84
N THR A 400 -19.31 24.33 23.79
CA THR A 400 -19.69 24.34 25.21
C THR A 400 -20.70 25.48 25.35
N THR A 401 -21.99 25.16 25.25
CA THR A 401 -23.06 26.06 25.58
C THR A 401 -22.96 26.26 27.10
N THR A 402 -22.28 27.29 27.52
CA THR A 402 -22.29 27.76 28.91
C THR A 402 -23.70 28.32 29.15
N THR A 403 -24.58 27.49 29.67
CA THR A 403 -25.88 27.95 30.17
C THR A 403 -25.62 28.78 31.41
N THR A 404 -25.52 30.09 31.23
CA THR A 404 -25.49 31.04 32.36
C THR A 404 -26.86 31.04 33.00
N THR A 405 -27.06 30.25 34.05
CA THR A 405 -28.25 30.30 34.89
C THR A 405 -28.19 31.60 35.68
N THR A 406 -28.86 32.64 35.20
CA THR A 406 -29.06 33.89 35.97
C THR A 406 -30.05 33.60 37.07
N THR A 407 -29.55 33.36 38.29
CA THR A 407 -30.40 33.24 39.47
C THR A 407 -30.82 34.67 39.87
N THR A 408 -32.03 35.06 39.50
CA THR A 408 -32.66 36.32 39.97
C THR A 408 -33.05 36.16 41.41
N THR A 409 -32.27 36.67 42.32
CA THR A 409 -32.64 36.72 43.75
C THR A 409 -33.62 37.86 43.97
N THR A 410 -34.90 37.52 44.07
CA THR A 410 -35.94 38.47 44.46
C THR A 410 -35.93 38.65 45.96
N THR A 411 -35.38 39.76 46.43
CA THR A 411 -35.47 40.16 47.84
C THR A 411 -36.83 40.73 48.14
N THR A 412 -37.62 40.02 48.89
CA THR A 412 -38.86 40.54 49.51
C THR A 412 -38.51 41.02 50.91
N PRO A 413 -38.87 42.22 51.33
CA PRO A 413 -38.63 42.70 52.69
C PRO A 413 -39.64 42.10 53.63
N ALA A 414 -39.19 41.34 54.63
CA ALA A 414 -40.05 40.91 55.75
C ALA A 414 -39.88 41.80 56.95
N LYS A 415 -41.02 42.33 57.39
CA LYS A 415 -41.19 43.05 58.67
C LYS A 415 -41.21 42.09 59.86
N GLY A 416 -40.43 42.38 60.87
CA GLY A 416 -40.90 42.47 62.19
C GLY A 416 -40.87 41.28 63.15
N LYS A 417 -40.14 41.52 64.20
CA LYS A 417 -40.37 41.18 65.61
C LYS A 417 -40.38 39.75 66.12
N GLY A 418 -39.47 39.46 67.05
CA GLY A 418 -39.64 38.37 68.01
C GLY A 418 -38.39 37.96 68.75
N LYS A 419 -38.37 38.29 70.01
CA LYS A 419 -37.39 38.02 71.07
C LYS A 419 -37.23 36.51 71.31
N GLY A 420 -36.03 36.01 71.57
CA GLY A 420 -35.81 34.67 72.16
C GLY A 420 -34.35 34.42 72.52
N LYS A 421 -34.07 34.34 73.76
CA LYS A 421 -32.76 34.01 74.37
C LYS A 421 -32.42 32.52 74.19
N GLY A 422 -31.14 32.19 73.97
CA GLY A 422 -30.64 30.85 74.15
C GLY A 422 -29.12 30.75 73.98
N LYS A 423 -28.45 30.45 75.07
CA LYS A 423 -27.00 30.24 75.23
C LYS A 423 -26.54 28.95 74.57
N GLY A 424 -25.27 28.88 74.06
CA GLY A 424 -24.55 27.65 73.89
C GLY A 424 -23.25 27.77 73.07
N LYS A 425 -22.16 27.85 73.75
CA LYS A 425 -20.76 27.47 73.57
C LYS A 425 -20.42 26.85 72.20
N GLY A 426 -19.53 27.30 71.31
CA GLY A 426 -18.06 27.24 71.43
C GLY A 426 -17.51 25.98 70.73
N ALA A 427 -16.81 26.16 69.57
CA ALA A 427 -15.63 25.41 69.23
C ALA A 427 -14.93 26.06 68.02
N ALA A 428 -13.63 26.21 68.14
CA ALA A 428 -12.71 26.87 67.23
C ALA A 428 -12.42 26.01 65.98
N ALA A 429 -12.35 26.65 64.82
CA ALA A 429 -11.81 26.08 63.64
C ALA A 429 -10.34 26.48 63.47
N THR A 430 -9.47 25.49 63.41
CA THR A 430 -8.03 25.69 63.17
C THR A 430 -7.77 25.55 61.67
N THR A 431 -7.25 26.57 61.04
CA THR A 431 -6.78 26.56 59.66
C THR A 431 -5.35 26.03 59.64
N THR A 432 -5.08 24.99 58.90
CA THR A 432 -3.71 24.53 58.67
C THR A 432 -3.38 24.66 57.18
N THR A 433 -2.45 25.55 56.89
CA THR A 433 -1.81 25.71 55.59
C THR A 433 -0.68 24.68 55.47
N ALA A 434 -0.66 23.82 54.44
CA ALA A 434 0.47 22.97 54.14
C ALA A 434 1.12 23.40 52.82
N ALA A 435 2.39 23.75 52.92
CA ALA A 435 3.26 24.10 51.82
C ALA A 435 3.79 22.84 51.12
N GLY A 436 3.94 22.94 49.78
CA GLY A 436 4.45 21.86 48.93
C GLY A 436 5.94 21.58 49.11
N GLY A 437 6.31 20.33 49.03
CA GLY A 437 7.69 19.85 48.88
C GLY A 437 7.79 18.95 47.67
N SER A 438 8.60 19.38 46.71
CA SER A 438 8.98 18.61 45.55
C SER A 438 10.07 17.60 45.94
N ALA A 439 9.82 16.31 45.79
CA ALA A 439 10.83 15.27 45.93
C ALA A 439 11.19 14.70 44.55
N THR A 440 12.42 14.97 44.11
CA THR A 440 13.04 14.39 42.93
C THR A 440 13.58 13.02 43.29
N THR A 441 12.99 11.97 42.72
CA THR A 441 13.51 10.61 42.86
C THR A 441 14.32 10.28 41.61
N THR A 442 15.64 10.17 41.77
CA THR A 442 16.57 9.71 40.73
C THR A 442 16.60 8.17 40.76
N THR A 443 16.07 7.52 39.74
CA THR A 443 16.18 6.08 39.58
C THR A 443 17.33 5.78 38.63
N THR A 444 18.38 5.17 39.14
CA THR A 444 19.53 4.68 38.36
C THR A 444 19.20 3.30 37.83
N THR A 445 19.04 3.16 36.51
CA THR A 445 18.85 1.83 35.85
C THR A 445 20.21 1.37 35.33
N SER A 446 20.71 0.26 35.86
CA SER A 446 21.91 -0.42 35.38
C SER A 446 21.57 -1.24 34.13
N HIS A 447 22.30 -1.02 33.05
CA HIS A 447 22.29 -1.84 31.82
C HIS A 447 23.03 -3.16 32.03
N PRO A 448 22.56 -4.29 31.50
CA PRO A 448 23.36 -5.49 31.36
C PRO A 448 24.23 -5.38 30.10
N THR A 449 25.53 -5.63 30.31
CA THR A 449 26.55 -5.70 29.30
C THR A 449 26.35 -6.98 28.46
N VAL A 450 26.15 -6.83 27.16
CA VAL A 450 26.17 -7.94 26.19
C VAL A 450 27.60 -8.20 25.79
N THR A 451 28.12 -9.37 26.10
CA THR A 451 29.39 -9.89 25.60
C THR A 451 29.18 -10.54 24.25
N THR A 452 29.84 -10.04 23.23
CA THR A 452 29.99 -10.64 21.91
C THR A 452 30.90 -11.86 21.96
N PRO A 453 30.57 -13.00 21.30
CA PRO A 453 31.51 -14.07 21.05
C PRO A 453 32.40 -13.72 19.86
N THR A 454 33.70 -13.83 20.06
CA THR A 454 34.73 -13.77 19.02
C THR A 454 34.70 -15.02 18.17
N ASP A 455 34.70 -14.81 16.85
CA ASP A 455 34.97 -15.85 15.86
C ASP A 455 36.34 -16.49 16.07
N ASN A 456 36.37 -17.80 15.99
CA ASN A 456 37.58 -18.56 15.77
C ASN A 456 37.39 -19.45 14.54
N ALA A 457 38.19 -19.15 13.52
CA ALA A 457 38.29 -19.91 12.28
C ALA A 457 38.99 -21.25 12.53
N GLY A 458 38.51 -22.29 11.90
CA GLY A 458 39.09 -23.62 11.77
C GLY A 458 38.37 -24.39 10.66
#